data_b82b55d71734bd2af6edebdb10e0b975
#
_entry.id   b82b55d71734bd2af6edebdb10e0b975
#
_cell.length_a   1.000
_cell.length_b   1.000
_cell.length_c   1.000
_cell.angle_alpha   90.00
_cell.angle_beta   90.00
_cell.angle_gamma   90.00
#
_symmetry.space_group_name_H-M   'P 1'
#
loop_
_entity.id
_entity.type
_entity.pdbx_description
1 polymer ?
#
loop_
_entity_poly.entity_id
_entity_poly.type
_entity_poly.pdbx_seq_one_letter_code
_entity_poly.pdbx_strand_id
1 'polypeptide(L)'
;MCIRDSPISLETLILDVPTAEVFDRYQASFLTRAYDHGTVMETIDFGVYPRINIGLSIASHELLGSSSSVRVLDPDFQVKWKIYDGNLYLPAIAIGYDGRRYGYGYDEHRKYAKTKKFLDDRKGGYLTLTREIIIPGLNATAGLNFSDFEWDELYWFMGTFYKMGDKIGLMAEWDNLRNLRDSRLNLGARFYLHPSLALDGAVRRVGRGDESERILQLRYVTTF
;
A
#
# COMPACT_ATOMS: atom_id res chain seq x y z
N MET A 1 28.40 -9.87 17.59
CA MET A 1 27.06 -9.30 17.31
C MET A 1 27.08 -9.00 15.82
N CYS A 2 26.67 -9.97 15.01
CA CYS A 2 26.62 -9.78 13.55
C CYS A 2 25.46 -8.82 13.26
N ILE A 3 25.80 -7.65 12.78
CA ILE A 3 24.85 -6.78 12.09
C ILE A 3 24.47 -7.59 10.85
N ARG A 4 23.28 -8.16 10.86
CA ARG A 4 22.68 -8.71 9.65
C ARG A 4 22.49 -7.52 8.72
N ASP A 5 23.28 -7.47 7.65
CA ASP A 5 22.97 -6.62 6.50
C ASP A 5 21.66 -7.15 5.89
N SER A 6 20.55 -6.92 6.59
CA SER A 6 19.22 -7.19 6.03
C SER A 6 19.05 -6.22 4.86
N PRO A 7 18.82 -6.70 3.65
CA PRO A 7 18.54 -5.81 2.55
C PRO A 7 17.39 -4.90 2.96
N ILE A 8 17.52 -3.60 2.69
CA ILE A 8 16.49 -2.60 2.99
C ILE A 8 15.17 -3.11 2.41
N SER A 9 14.19 -3.39 3.28
CA SER A 9 12.92 -3.91 2.81
C SER A 9 12.09 -2.79 2.21
N LEU A 10 12.06 -2.71 0.88
CA LEU A 10 11.18 -1.82 0.14
C LEU A 10 9.73 -2.37 0.05
N GLU A 11 9.46 -3.51 0.65
CA GLU A 11 8.28 -4.35 0.38
C GLU A 11 7.24 -4.32 1.51
N THR A 12 7.17 -3.22 2.28
CA THR A 12 6.17 -3.05 3.35
C THR A 12 4.74 -2.94 2.82
N LEU A 13 4.59 -2.62 1.53
CA LEU A 13 3.35 -2.63 0.75
C LEU A 13 3.65 -3.26 -0.61
N ILE A 14 2.71 -3.99 -1.16
CA ILE A 14 2.73 -4.35 -2.57
C ILE A 14 2.45 -3.06 -3.37
N LEU A 15 1.21 -2.72 -3.60
CA LEU A 15 0.77 -1.41 -4.11
C LEU A 15 -0.14 -0.72 -3.08
N ASP A 16 -1.34 -1.26 -2.84
CA ASP A 16 -2.32 -0.83 -1.84
C ASP A 16 -2.48 -1.86 -0.70
N VAL A 17 -2.04 -3.09 -0.92
CA VAL A 17 -2.14 -4.20 0.04
C VAL A 17 -0.94 -4.20 0.98
N PRO A 18 -1.17 -4.08 2.31
CA PRO A 18 -0.10 -4.14 3.29
C PRO A 18 0.45 -5.56 3.42
N THR A 19 1.78 -5.68 3.40
CA THR A 19 2.49 -6.92 3.76
C THR A 19 2.73 -6.99 5.27
N ALA A 20 3.20 -8.14 5.77
CA ALA A 20 3.65 -8.26 7.15
C ALA A 20 5.07 -7.71 7.37
N GLU A 21 5.71 -7.16 6.33
CA GLU A 21 7.04 -6.57 6.47
C GLU A 21 6.97 -5.18 7.09
N VAL A 22 8.01 -4.87 7.88
CA VAL A 22 8.21 -3.59 8.58
C VAL A 22 9.64 -3.10 8.33
N PHE A 23 9.85 -1.82 8.45
CA PHE A 23 11.18 -1.22 8.47
C PHE A 23 11.90 -1.57 9.76
N ASP A 24 13.19 -1.77 9.68
CA ASP A 24 14.04 -1.89 10.85
C ASP A 24 14.08 -0.57 11.64
N ARG A 25 14.47 -0.65 12.90
CA ARG A 25 14.65 0.54 13.73
C ARG A 25 15.66 1.49 13.07
N TYR A 26 15.35 2.79 13.08
CA TYR A 26 16.12 3.87 12.44
C TYR A 26 16.06 3.88 10.91
N GLN A 27 15.22 3.08 10.29
CA GLN A 27 14.90 3.24 8.88
C GLN A 27 13.74 4.21 8.69
N ALA A 28 13.83 5.00 7.62
CA ALA A 28 12.76 5.87 7.16
C ALA A 28 12.48 5.60 5.69
N SER A 29 11.21 5.65 5.32
CA SER A 29 10.75 5.57 3.95
C SER A 29 10.03 6.84 3.56
N PHE A 30 10.34 7.34 2.38
CA PHE A 30 9.65 8.45 1.72
C PHE A 30 9.00 7.91 0.47
N LEU A 31 7.71 8.12 0.34
CA LEU A 31 6.89 7.63 -0.76
C LEU A 31 6.12 8.79 -1.38
N THR A 32 6.43 9.08 -2.65
CA THR A 32 5.65 9.99 -3.49
C THR A 32 4.82 9.16 -4.45
N ARG A 33 3.51 9.35 -4.47
CA ARG A 33 2.59 8.65 -5.35
C ARG A 33 1.75 9.64 -6.13
N ALA A 34 1.84 9.56 -7.46
CA ALA A 34 0.94 10.25 -8.37
C ALA A 34 -0.10 9.26 -8.92
N TYR A 35 -1.35 9.67 -8.91
CA TYR A 35 -2.47 8.86 -9.41
C TYR A 35 -3.55 9.75 -10.03
N ASP A 36 -4.72 9.21 -10.28
CA ASP A 36 -5.72 9.84 -11.15
C ASP A 36 -6.10 11.26 -10.72
N HIS A 37 -6.58 12.05 -11.68
CA HIS A 37 -6.98 13.46 -11.52
C HIS A 37 -5.86 14.37 -10.95
N GLY A 38 -4.60 14.05 -11.25
CA GLY A 38 -3.48 14.86 -10.80
C GLY A 38 -3.27 14.87 -9.29
N THR A 39 -3.76 13.84 -8.60
CA THR A 39 -3.56 13.69 -7.16
C THR A 39 -2.15 13.23 -6.86
N VAL A 40 -1.51 13.85 -5.88
CA VAL A 40 -0.22 13.44 -5.34
C VAL A 40 -0.35 13.17 -3.86
N MET A 41 0.12 12.00 -3.42
CA MET A 41 0.20 11.64 -2.02
C MET A 41 1.66 11.46 -1.60
N GLU A 42 2.03 12.16 -0.54
CA GLU A 42 3.32 12.01 0.11
C GLU A 42 3.14 11.22 1.40
N THR A 43 4.02 10.24 1.62
CA THR A 43 4.01 9.43 2.84
C THR A 43 5.42 9.34 3.41
N ILE A 44 5.51 9.45 4.72
CA ILE A 44 6.75 9.23 5.47
C ILE A 44 6.47 8.15 6.51
N ASP A 45 7.22 7.04 6.45
CA ASP A 45 7.15 5.96 7.42
C ASP A 45 8.47 5.81 8.16
N PHE A 46 8.41 5.49 9.46
CA PHE A 46 9.57 5.29 10.33
C PHE A 46 9.50 3.96 11.06
N GLY A 47 10.61 3.23 11.08
CA GLY A 47 10.85 2.14 12.02
C GLY A 47 11.25 2.71 13.39
N VAL A 48 10.27 2.94 14.26
CA VAL A 48 10.52 3.58 15.58
C VAL A 48 11.01 2.61 16.62
N TYR A 49 10.59 1.37 16.51
CA TYR A 49 10.97 0.29 17.41
C TYR A 49 11.09 -1.02 16.63
N PRO A 50 11.84 -2.03 17.09
CA PRO A 50 11.83 -3.34 16.44
C PRO A 50 10.39 -3.82 16.22
N ARG A 51 10.05 -4.13 14.97
CA ARG A 51 8.72 -4.60 14.55
C ARG A 51 7.59 -3.56 14.57
N ILE A 52 7.87 -2.27 14.84
CA ILE A 52 6.84 -1.23 14.88
C ILE A 52 7.23 -0.10 13.94
N ASN A 53 6.33 0.16 12.98
CA ASN A 53 6.39 1.31 12.11
C ASN A 53 5.26 2.29 12.44
N ILE A 54 5.57 3.56 12.34
CA ILE A 54 4.59 4.64 12.33
C ILE A 54 4.83 5.50 11.09
N GLY A 55 3.78 6.14 10.60
CA GLY A 55 3.92 7.04 9.47
C GLY A 55 2.80 8.07 9.39
N LEU A 56 3.04 9.02 8.52
CA LEU A 56 2.11 10.09 8.17
C LEU A 56 2.02 10.20 6.65
N SER A 57 0.85 10.52 6.16
CA SER A 57 0.63 10.83 4.75
C SER A 57 -0.21 12.08 4.58
N ILE A 58 0.02 12.77 3.47
CA ILE A 58 -0.76 13.92 3.06
C ILE A 58 -1.07 13.78 1.57
N ALA A 59 -2.30 14.05 1.18
CA ALA A 59 -2.70 14.01 -0.22
C ALA A 59 -3.11 15.40 -0.71
N SER A 60 -2.71 15.72 -1.94
CA SER A 60 -3.06 16.97 -2.61
C SER A 60 -3.77 16.63 -3.91
N HIS A 61 -5.05 16.99 -4.02
CA HIS A 61 -5.82 16.81 -5.25
C HIS A 61 -5.52 17.92 -6.26
N GLU A 62 -5.58 17.54 -7.55
CA GLU A 62 -5.41 18.48 -8.67
C GLU A 62 -4.06 19.22 -8.66
N LEU A 63 -3.02 18.63 -8.02
CA LEU A 63 -1.69 19.21 -8.00
C LEU A 63 -1.01 19.15 -9.37
N LEU A 64 -1.26 18.05 -10.12
CA LEU A 64 -0.76 17.84 -11.47
C LEU A 64 -1.89 18.05 -12.47
N GLY A 65 -1.80 19.10 -13.29
CA GLY A 65 -2.81 19.39 -14.31
C GLY A 65 -3.00 20.88 -14.53
N SER A 66 -4.07 21.23 -15.24
CA SER A 66 -4.43 22.63 -15.56
C SER A 66 -5.50 23.20 -14.64
N SER A 67 -5.79 22.57 -13.52
CA SER A 67 -6.78 23.06 -12.55
C SER A 67 -6.30 24.34 -11.87
N SER A 68 -7.23 25.25 -11.59
CA SER A 68 -6.94 26.51 -10.93
C SER A 68 -6.94 26.43 -9.41
N SER A 69 -7.30 25.28 -8.82
CA SER A 69 -7.40 25.11 -7.37
C SER A 69 -6.78 23.80 -6.91
N VAL A 70 -5.72 23.88 -6.12
CA VAL A 70 -5.13 22.73 -5.43
C VAL A 70 -5.82 22.57 -4.08
N ARG A 71 -6.29 21.36 -3.78
CA ARG A 71 -6.90 21.03 -2.50
C ARG A 71 -6.00 20.08 -1.73
N VAL A 72 -5.44 20.56 -0.62
CA VAL A 72 -4.68 19.75 0.32
C VAL A 72 -5.64 19.13 1.32
N LEU A 73 -5.52 17.81 1.55
CA LEU A 73 -6.32 17.08 2.52
C LEU A 73 -5.63 17.06 3.88
N ASP A 74 -6.42 16.75 4.91
CA ASP A 74 -5.88 16.57 6.25
C ASP A 74 -4.88 15.41 6.27
N PRO A 75 -3.81 15.51 7.09
CA PRO A 75 -2.87 14.42 7.25
C PRO A 75 -3.53 13.16 7.80
N ASP A 76 -3.16 12.03 7.27
CA ASP A 76 -3.57 10.71 7.73
C ASP A 76 -2.38 9.99 8.38
N PHE A 77 -2.64 9.15 9.38
CA PHE A 77 -1.59 8.39 10.04
C PHE A 77 -1.69 6.90 9.74
N GLN A 78 -0.58 6.23 9.87
CA GLN A 78 -0.48 4.78 9.78
C GLN A 78 0.38 4.23 10.90
N VAL A 79 0.02 3.04 11.35
CA VAL A 79 0.81 2.25 12.30
C VAL A 79 0.77 0.79 11.91
N LYS A 80 1.91 0.11 12.02
CA LYS A 80 2.04 -1.32 11.77
C LYS A 80 2.88 -1.96 12.86
N TRP A 81 2.40 -3.08 13.35
CA TRP A 81 3.10 -3.93 14.30
C TRP A 81 3.20 -5.35 13.75
N LYS A 82 4.42 -5.81 13.50
CA LYS A 82 4.72 -7.19 13.13
C LYS A 82 4.73 -8.04 14.39
N ILE A 83 3.71 -8.86 14.57
CA ILE A 83 3.53 -9.70 15.76
C ILE A 83 4.45 -10.92 15.71
N TYR A 84 4.59 -11.49 14.50
CA TYR A 84 5.34 -12.72 14.27
C TYR A 84 6.14 -12.64 12.96
N ASP A 85 7.41 -13.06 13.01
CA ASP A 85 8.31 -12.96 11.85
C ASP A 85 8.09 -14.04 10.78
N GLY A 86 7.29 -15.04 11.11
CA GLY A 86 7.14 -16.21 10.25
C GLY A 86 8.27 -17.23 10.44
N ASN A 87 8.05 -18.41 9.91
CA ASN A 87 9.05 -19.46 9.80
C ASN A 87 8.78 -20.35 8.56
N LEU A 88 9.47 -21.48 8.43
CA LEU A 88 9.29 -22.38 7.31
C LEU A 88 7.83 -22.87 7.13
N TYR A 89 7.04 -22.94 8.18
CA TYR A 89 5.67 -23.49 8.18
C TYR A 89 4.59 -22.41 8.31
N LEU A 90 4.86 -21.33 9.05
CA LEU A 90 3.90 -20.30 9.37
C LEU A 90 4.28 -18.96 8.69
N PRO A 91 3.29 -18.22 8.17
CA PRO A 91 3.53 -16.90 7.60
C PRO A 91 3.95 -15.89 8.68
N ALA A 92 4.61 -14.82 8.26
CA ALA A 92 4.74 -13.62 9.06
C ALA A 92 3.37 -12.98 9.28
N ILE A 93 3.15 -12.40 10.46
CA ILE A 93 1.86 -11.82 10.88
C ILE A 93 2.08 -10.39 11.32
N ALA A 94 1.28 -9.48 10.77
CA ALA A 94 1.24 -8.09 11.23
C ALA A 94 -0.20 -7.59 11.37
N ILE A 95 -0.39 -6.69 12.32
CA ILE A 95 -1.60 -5.88 12.45
C ILE A 95 -1.24 -4.42 12.28
N GLY A 96 -2.20 -3.61 11.92
CA GLY A 96 -1.98 -2.18 11.79
C GLY A 96 -3.26 -1.39 11.55
N TYR A 97 -3.04 -0.11 11.43
CA TYR A 97 -4.02 0.84 10.95
C TYR A 97 -3.42 1.61 9.76
N ASP A 98 -4.17 1.73 8.71
CA ASP A 98 -3.78 2.47 7.51
C ASP A 98 -4.85 3.49 7.17
N GLY A 99 -4.55 4.76 7.50
CA GLY A 99 -5.42 5.89 7.22
C GLY A 99 -5.23 6.50 5.83
N ARG A 100 -4.25 6.03 5.04
CA ARG A 100 -3.97 6.59 3.71
C ARG A 100 -5.18 6.52 2.79
N ARG A 101 -5.34 7.56 2.00
CA ARG A 101 -6.41 7.68 1.01
C ARG A 101 -5.92 7.17 -0.33
N TYR A 102 -6.27 5.94 -0.64
CA TYR A 102 -5.86 5.28 -1.90
C TYR A 102 -6.73 5.64 -3.10
N GLY A 103 -7.91 6.16 -2.89
CA GLY A 103 -8.88 6.47 -3.92
C GLY A 103 -9.12 7.96 -4.12
N TYR A 104 -9.65 8.28 -5.27
CA TYR A 104 -10.17 9.61 -5.57
C TYR A 104 -11.60 9.71 -5.06
N GLY A 105 -11.78 10.37 -3.91
CA GLY A 105 -13.06 10.49 -3.21
C GLY A 105 -14.01 11.55 -3.75
N TYR A 106 -13.71 12.20 -4.87
CA TYR A 106 -14.54 13.31 -5.34
C TYR A 106 -15.15 13.03 -6.71
N ASP A 107 -16.27 12.32 -6.73
CA ASP A 107 -17.17 12.32 -7.87
C ASP A 107 -18.38 13.20 -7.54
N GLU A 108 -18.38 14.45 -8.00
CA GLU A 108 -19.53 15.35 -7.90
C GLU A 108 -20.80 14.75 -8.52
N HIS A 109 -20.67 13.83 -9.44
CA HIS A 109 -21.78 13.16 -10.12
C HIS A 109 -22.38 12.01 -9.30
N ARG A 110 -21.70 11.52 -8.25
CA ARG A 110 -22.23 10.52 -7.32
C ARG A 110 -23.01 11.10 -6.14
N LYS A 111 -23.49 12.33 -6.22
CA LYS A 111 -24.43 12.91 -5.25
C LYS A 111 -25.66 12.05 -4.94
N TYR A 112 -25.90 11.01 -5.74
CA TYR A 112 -27.06 10.10 -5.61
C TYR A 112 -26.69 8.69 -5.15
N ALA A 113 -25.43 8.35 -5.00
CA ALA A 113 -25.07 7.07 -4.39
C ALA A 113 -25.37 7.14 -2.89
N LYS A 114 -26.40 6.41 -2.45
CA LYS A 114 -26.84 6.31 -1.05
C LYS A 114 -25.80 5.75 -0.08
N THR A 115 -24.61 5.47 -0.54
CA THR A 115 -23.49 4.95 0.24
C THR A 115 -22.32 5.92 0.17
N LYS A 116 -22.34 6.92 1.04
CA LYS A 116 -21.18 7.79 1.34
C LYS A 116 -19.92 7.01 1.74
N LYS A 117 -20.04 5.73 2.02
CA LYS A 117 -19.05 4.85 2.63
C LYS A 117 -17.90 4.42 1.72
N PHE A 118 -18.04 4.55 0.38
CA PHE A 118 -16.99 4.17 -0.58
C PHE A 118 -16.11 5.32 -1.07
N LEU A 119 -16.28 6.51 -0.54
CA LEU A 119 -15.53 7.69 -0.98
C LEU A 119 -14.18 7.85 -0.26
N ASP A 120 -14.05 7.30 0.94
CA ASP A 120 -12.79 7.23 1.66
C ASP A 120 -12.22 5.82 1.51
N ASP A 121 -11.41 5.58 0.49
CA ASP A 121 -10.74 4.30 0.24
C ASP A 121 -9.62 4.02 1.28
N ARG A 122 -9.89 4.25 2.55
CA ARG A 122 -9.01 3.91 3.66
C ARG A 122 -9.15 2.43 3.99
N LYS A 123 -8.03 1.77 4.24
CA LYS A 123 -8.09 0.39 4.73
C LYS A 123 -8.55 0.30 6.17
N GLY A 124 -8.26 1.30 6.98
CA GLY A 124 -8.56 1.26 8.41
C GLY A 124 -7.70 0.25 9.17
N GLY A 125 -8.27 -0.39 10.19
CA GLY A 125 -7.62 -1.49 10.90
C GLY A 125 -7.45 -2.71 10.01
N TYR A 126 -6.31 -3.39 10.08
CA TYR A 126 -6.05 -4.58 9.27
C TYR A 126 -5.23 -5.65 9.99
N LEU A 127 -5.39 -6.89 9.52
CA LEU A 127 -4.53 -8.03 9.82
C LEU A 127 -3.99 -8.55 8.49
N THR A 128 -2.69 -8.79 8.42
CA THR A 128 -2.05 -9.33 7.21
C THR A 128 -1.10 -10.47 7.53
N LEU A 129 -1.06 -11.43 6.61
CA LEU A 129 -0.21 -12.60 6.62
C LEU A 129 0.64 -12.57 5.37
N THR A 130 1.96 -12.72 5.49
CA THR A 130 2.88 -12.72 4.34
C THR A 130 3.83 -13.90 4.43
N ARG A 131 4.06 -14.55 3.30
CA ARG A 131 4.99 -15.68 3.20
C ARG A 131 5.61 -15.74 1.81
N GLU A 132 6.90 -16.06 1.79
CA GLU A 132 7.54 -16.54 0.56
C GLU A 132 7.02 -17.94 0.22
N ILE A 133 6.57 -18.12 -1.01
CA ILE A 133 6.00 -19.39 -1.49
C ILE A 133 6.95 -20.04 -2.51
N ILE A 134 6.82 -21.32 -2.67
CA ILE A 134 7.52 -22.28 -3.56
C ILE A 134 8.67 -21.72 -4.43
N ILE A 135 8.50 -20.58 -5.06
CA ILE A 135 9.48 -19.94 -5.96
C ILE A 135 10.22 -18.88 -5.15
N PRO A 136 11.57 -18.97 -5.05
CA PRO A 136 12.37 -17.94 -4.38
C PRO A 136 12.07 -16.53 -4.94
N GLY A 137 11.86 -15.56 -4.05
CA GLY A 137 11.48 -14.19 -4.41
C GLY A 137 9.99 -13.98 -4.66
N LEU A 138 9.16 -15.05 -4.65
CA LEU A 138 7.71 -14.93 -4.77
C LEU A 138 7.05 -14.91 -3.39
N ASN A 139 6.58 -13.73 -2.99
CA ASN A 139 5.85 -13.52 -1.74
C ASN A 139 4.36 -13.48 -2.01
N ALA A 140 3.59 -14.20 -1.21
CA ALA A 140 2.14 -14.12 -1.17
C ALA A 140 1.70 -13.45 0.12
N THR A 141 0.73 -12.58 0.02
CA THR A 141 0.12 -11.86 1.13
C THR A 141 -1.39 -12.04 1.07
N ALA A 142 -2.01 -12.25 2.22
CA ALA A 142 -3.46 -12.25 2.35
C ALA A 142 -3.83 -11.63 3.69
N GLY A 143 -5.01 -11.04 3.77
CA GLY A 143 -5.46 -10.40 5.00
C GLY A 143 -6.89 -9.94 4.95
N LEU A 144 -7.25 -9.23 5.99
CA LEU A 144 -8.56 -8.59 6.12
C LEU A 144 -8.38 -7.19 6.69
N ASN A 145 -9.30 -6.31 6.35
CA ASN A 145 -9.33 -4.96 6.88
C ASN A 145 -10.75 -4.54 7.25
N PHE A 146 -10.81 -3.67 8.22
CA PHE A 146 -12.02 -3.04 8.71
C PHE A 146 -11.96 -1.55 8.34
N SER A 147 -12.69 -1.16 7.32
CA SER A 147 -12.90 0.25 7.06
C SER A 147 -13.71 0.83 8.21
N ASP A 148 -13.30 1.98 8.75
CA ASP A 148 -13.98 2.69 9.85
C ASP A 148 -14.29 1.85 11.12
N PHE A 149 -13.68 0.66 11.30
CA PHE A 149 -13.92 -0.29 12.40
C PHE A 149 -15.37 -0.81 12.53
N GLU A 150 -16.16 -0.71 11.47
CA GLU A 150 -17.51 -1.28 11.43
C GLU A 150 -17.48 -2.73 10.91
N TRP A 151 -18.17 -3.65 11.59
CA TRP A 151 -18.18 -5.08 11.25
C TRP A 151 -18.82 -5.38 9.88
N ASP A 152 -19.75 -4.58 9.46
CA ASP A 152 -20.35 -4.66 8.12
C ASP A 152 -19.43 -4.14 7.01
N GLU A 153 -18.27 -3.60 7.37
CA GLU A 153 -17.21 -3.14 6.47
C GLU A 153 -15.94 -3.99 6.53
N LEU A 154 -16.09 -5.26 6.85
CA LEU A 154 -15.01 -6.24 6.77
C LEU A 154 -14.75 -6.62 5.31
N TYR A 155 -13.53 -6.39 4.84
CA TYR A 155 -13.06 -6.73 3.51
C TYR A 155 -11.86 -7.68 3.60
N TRP A 156 -11.72 -8.50 2.55
CA TRP A 156 -10.56 -9.36 2.38
C TRP A 156 -9.69 -8.80 1.27
N PHE A 157 -8.42 -9.06 1.36
CA PHE A 157 -7.46 -8.77 0.30
C PHE A 157 -6.44 -9.88 0.15
N MET A 158 -5.87 -9.99 -1.04
CA MET A 158 -4.72 -10.83 -1.32
C MET A 158 -3.81 -10.15 -2.33
N GLY A 159 -2.55 -10.55 -2.35
CA GLY A 159 -1.60 -10.03 -3.32
C GLY A 159 -0.36 -10.89 -3.40
N THR A 160 0.38 -10.70 -4.47
CA THR A 160 1.65 -11.34 -4.71
C THR A 160 2.67 -10.31 -5.17
N PHE A 161 3.89 -10.51 -4.73
CA PHE A 161 5.05 -9.76 -5.17
C PHE A 161 6.14 -10.75 -5.58
N TYR A 162 6.56 -10.67 -6.84
CA TYR A 162 7.62 -11.52 -7.37
C TYR A 162 8.84 -10.69 -7.74
N LYS A 163 9.94 -10.87 -7.00
CA LYS A 163 11.22 -10.21 -7.28
C LYS A 163 12.02 -11.01 -8.28
N MET A 164 12.12 -10.48 -9.50
CA MET A 164 12.90 -11.06 -10.60
C MET A 164 14.33 -10.49 -10.58
N GLY A 165 15.25 -11.20 -9.93
CA GLY A 165 16.60 -10.70 -9.72
C GLY A 165 16.63 -9.42 -8.88
N ASP A 166 17.60 -8.54 -9.15
CA ASP A 166 17.82 -7.34 -8.31
C ASP A 166 17.15 -6.07 -8.84
N LYS A 167 16.55 -6.12 -10.04
CA LYS A 167 16.12 -4.90 -10.75
C LYS A 167 14.62 -4.77 -10.93
N ILE A 168 13.88 -5.88 -10.93
CA ILE A 168 12.46 -5.86 -11.28
C ILE A 168 11.66 -6.66 -10.26
N GLY A 169 10.53 -6.11 -9.85
CA GLY A 169 9.48 -6.78 -9.10
C GLY A 169 8.15 -6.72 -9.86
N LEU A 170 7.41 -7.81 -9.90
CA LEU A 170 6.06 -7.86 -10.45
C LEU A 170 5.05 -7.90 -9.30
N MET A 171 3.96 -7.18 -9.45
CA MET A 171 2.93 -7.01 -8.43
C MET A 171 1.56 -7.37 -8.99
N ALA A 172 0.81 -8.14 -8.21
CA ALA A 172 -0.61 -8.36 -8.46
C ALA A 172 -1.35 -8.33 -7.13
N GLU A 173 -2.45 -7.61 -7.07
CA GLU A 173 -3.29 -7.49 -5.88
C GLU A 173 -4.75 -7.67 -6.25
N TRP A 174 -5.50 -8.26 -5.36
CA TRP A 174 -6.94 -8.33 -5.41
C TRP A 174 -7.50 -7.84 -4.09
N ASP A 175 -8.11 -6.68 -4.12
CA ASP A 175 -8.60 -5.96 -2.95
C ASP A 175 -10.13 -5.93 -2.92
N ASN A 176 -10.72 -5.67 -1.74
CA ASN A 176 -12.17 -5.62 -1.53
C ASN A 176 -12.91 -6.90 -1.95
N LEU A 177 -12.41 -8.06 -1.55
CA LEU A 177 -12.95 -9.37 -1.97
C LEU A 177 -14.32 -9.74 -1.36
N ARG A 178 -14.88 -8.93 -0.48
CA ARG A 178 -16.21 -9.18 0.09
C ARG A 178 -17.30 -9.22 -0.98
N ASN A 179 -17.19 -8.33 -1.98
CA ASN A 179 -18.12 -8.24 -3.09
C ASN A 179 -17.34 -8.22 -4.40
N LEU A 180 -17.44 -9.29 -5.17
CA LEU A 180 -16.72 -9.39 -6.45
C LEU A 180 -17.05 -8.26 -7.43
N ARG A 181 -18.23 -7.65 -7.32
CA ARG A 181 -18.62 -6.52 -8.15
C ARG A 181 -17.79 -5.27 -7.84
N ASP A 182 -17.42 -5.07 -6.60
CA ASP A 182 -16.66 -3.91 -6.13
C ASP A 182 -15.18 -4.25 -5.87
N SER A 183 -14.79 -5.51 -6.12
CA SER A 183 -13.41 -5.95 -5.97
C SER A 183 -12.50 -5.26 -6.99
N ARG A 184 -11.23 -5.08 -6.63
CA ARG A 184 -10.24 -4.34 -7.42
C ARG A 184 -9.06 -5.25 -7.71
N LEU A 185 -8.84 -5.54 -9.00
CA LEU A 185 -7.61 -6.17 -9.45
C LEU A 185 -6.62 -5.07 -9.82
N ASN A 186 -5.47 -5.07 -9.18
CA ASN A 186 -4.38 -4.13 -9.44
C ASN A 186 -3.16 -4.91 -9.94
N LEU A 187 -2.51 -4.40 -10.96
CA LEU A 187 -1.29 -4.98 -11.54
C LEU A 187 -0.22 -3.91 -11.63
N GLY A 188 1.02 -4.27 -11.36
CA GLY A 188 2.13 -3.33 -11.43
C GLY A 188 3.49 -3.98 -11.54
N ALA A 189 4.48 -3.13 -11.77
CA ALA A 189 5.88 -3.49 -11.78
C ALA A 189 6.69 -2.46 -10.97
N ARG A 190 7.65 -2.96 -10.21
CA ARG A 190 8.63 -2.20 -9.44
C ARG A 190 9.98 -2.28 -10.10
N PHE A 191 10.61 -1.15 -10.33
CA PHE A 191 11.96 -1.03 -10.86
C PHE A 191 12.88 -0.53 -9.76
N TYR A 192 13.85 -1.35 -9.34
CA TYR A 192 14.87 -0.98 -8.38
C TYR A 192 15.97 -0.19 -9.08
N LEU A 193 15.95 1.12 -8.95
CA LEU A 193 16.96 2.03 -9.51
C LEU A 193 18.23 2.02 -8.66
N HIS A 194 18.08 1.80 -7.37
CA HIS A 194 19.12 1.65 -6.37
C HIS A 194 18.59 0.74 -5.24
N PRO A 195 19.43 0.08 -4.43
CA PRO A 195 18.94 -0.68 -3.27
C PRO A 195 17.99 0.09 -2.34
N SER A 196 18.13 1.41 -2.28
CA SER A 196 17.28 2.30 -1.49
C SER A 196 16.20 3.03 -2.29
N LEU A 197 16.15 2.88 -3.62
CA LEU A 197 15.29 3.68 -4.49
C LEU A 197 14.55 2.79 -5.48
N ALA A 198 13.23 2.84 -5.46
CA ALA A 198 12.39 2.11 -6.40
C ALA A 198 11.34 3.01 -7.06
N LEU A 199 11.05 2.71 -8.31
CA LEU A 199 9.99 3.31 -9.11
C LEU A 199 8.95 2.25 -9.42
N ASP A 200 7.71 2.47 -9.03
CA ASP A 200 6.58 1.57 -9.32
C ASP A 200 5.69 2.19 -10.39
N GLY A 201 5.33 1.41 -11.40
CA GLY A 201 4.27 1.72 -12.35
C GLY A 201 3.16 0.70 -12.20
N ALA A 202 1.91 1.15 -12.07
CA ALA A 202 0.79 0.24 -11.85
C ALA A 202 -0.51 0.74 -12.50
N VAL A 203 -1.42 -0.21 -12.68
CA VAL A 203 -2.81 0.03 -13.06
C VAL A 203 -3.71 -0.57 -12.00
N ARG A 204 -4.59 0.24 -11.44
CA ARG A 204 -5.64 -0.18 -10.53
C ARG A 204 -6.94 -0.41 -11.27
N ARG A 205 -7.80 -1.27 -10.70
CA ARG A 205 -9.12 -1.64 -11.28
C ARG A 205 -8.99 -2.12 -12.72
N VAL A 206 -8.03 -3.00 -12.97
CA VAL A 206 -7.81 -3.58 -14.30
C VAL A 206 -9.10 -4.21 -14.84
N GLY A 207 -9.44 -3.90 -16.09
CA GLY A 207 -10.62 -4.42 -16.76
C GLY A 207 -11.91 -3.64 -16.50
N ARG A 208 -11.86 -2.50 -15.79
CA ARG A 208 -13.04 -1.67 -15.54
C ARG A 208 -13.17 -0.43 -16.43
N GLY A 209 -12.53 -0.44 -17.58
CA GLY A 209 -12.63 0.65 -18.57
C GLY A 209 -12.25 2.01 -17.97
N ASP A 210 -13.17 2.96 -18.00
CA ASP A 210 -12.94 4.34 -17.54
C ASP A 210 -12.68 4.47 -16.03
N GLU A 211 -12.94 3.42 -15.24
CA GLU A 211 -12.61 3.40 -13.81
C GLU A 211 -11.18 2.91 -13.53
N SER A 212 -10.43 2.51 -14.56
CA SER A 212 -9.04 2.08 -14.41
C SER A 212 -8.14 3.27 -14.14
N GLU A 213 -7.33 3.19 -13.11
CA GLU A 213 -6.41 4.25 -12.67
C GLU A 213 -4.95 3.86 -12.92
N ARG A 214 -4.16 4.81 -13.39
CA ARG A 214 -2.71 4.67 -13.51
C ARG A 214 -2.03 5.25 -12.30
N ILE A 215 -1.03 4.53 -11.79
CA ILE A 215 -0.25 4.95 -10.64
C ILE A 215 1.22 4.99 -11.04
N LEU A 216 1.86 6.07 -10.66
CA LEU A 216 3.32 6.19 -10.64
C LEU A 216 3.74 6.47 -9.20
N GLN A 217 4.71 5.70 -8.69
CA GLN A 217 5.12 5.79 -7.31
C GLN A 217 6.64 5.73 -7.20
N LEU A 218 7.23 6.69 -6.51
CA LEU A 218 8.64 6.72 -6.18
C LEU A 218 8.80 6.45 -4.69
N ARG A 219 9.66 5.48 -4.35
CA ARG A 219 9.96 5.13 -2.96
C ARG A 219 11.46 5.23 -2.71
N TYR A 220 11.81 5.95 -1.66
CA TYR A 220 13.16 6.03 -1.15
C TYR A 220 13.20 5.56 0.30
N VAL A 221 14.14 4.68 0.64
CA VAL A 221 14.35 4.20 2.02
C VAL A 221 15.77 4.51 2.44
N THR A 222 15.95 5.01 3.66
CA THR A 222 17.23 5.34 4.24
C THR A 222 17.32 4.86 5.68
N THR A 223 18.52 4.80 6.21
CA THR A 223 18.82 4.53 7.62
C THR A 223 19.55 5.75 8.20
N PHE A 224 19.22 6.17 9.41
CA PHE A 224 19.80 7.33 10.11
C PHE A 224 20.30 6.97 11.51
#